data_88e52ded4cb8c7f019fec427ef9c045e
#
_entry.id   88e52ded4cb8c7f019fec427ef9c045e
#
_cell.length_a   1.000
_cell.length_b   1.000
_cell.length_c   1.000
_cell.angle_alpha   90.00
_cell.angle_beta   90.00
_cell.angle_gamma   90.00
#
_symmetry.space_group_name_H-M   'P 1'
#
loop_
_entity.id
_entity.type
_entity.pdbx_description
1 polymer ?
#
loop_
_entity_poly.entity_id
_entity_poly.type
_entity_poly.pdbx_seq_one_letter_code
_entity_poly.pdbx_strand_id
1 'polypeptide(L)'
;MKRLFIIIAILFATTGLHAQSTNLTEAVDFTATDCHGNEIHLFDILDRGQAVFIDFFFLTCGQCQVIAPYINGAYTATGCNQHDVFFMEISYIDSNSNCQQWIDQYGVQYPTIGVEGGGNEMFDIYGIAGCPTLILIMPDRSIPIQGFQQLYPFSANDVINALAQYGGIQQYSCETIDCDAPSDLSLLMANDVVTLNWNASATAISYNVYRDGSKIATVNETSYADSDLEDMQEYCYKVTANCEGYMESDPTNVECITFEGVNENETEGFKLFPNPVKDVLTITGKNIENVVIYNTLGQKVDEVKVVENPISISTANYNDGVYFIKINKNQTKRFVVSH
;
A
#
# COMPACT_ATOMS: atom_id res chain seq x y z
N MET A 1 -59.67 -49.45 35.74
CA MET A 1 -58.46 -49.33 34.84
C MET A 1 -58.30 -47.91 34.51
N LYS A 2 -57.37 -47.22 35.20
CA LYS A 2 -57.01 -45.81 34.92
C LYS A 2 -55.92 -45.79 33.86
N ARG A 3 -56.19 -45.22 32.67
CA ARG A 3 -55.20 -45.03 31.61
C ARG A 3 -54.39 -43.79 31.94
N LEU A 4 -53.10 -43.96 32.19
CA LEU A 4 -52.12 -42.91 32.41
C LEU A 4 -51.65 -42.40 31.03
N PHE A 5 -52.02 -41.19 30.66
CA PHE A 5 -51.48 -40.53 29.47
C PHE A 5 -50.12 -39.87 29.85
N ILE A 6 -49.02 -40.41 29.33
CA ILE A 6 -47.72 -39.82 29.41
C ILE A 6 -47.65 -38.79 28.28
N ILE A 7 -47.66 -37.51 28.63
CA ILE A 7 -47.37 -36.42 27.71
C ILE A 7 -45.83 -36.30 27.64
N ILE A 8 -45.24 -36.77 26.54
CA ILE A 8 -43.86 -36.54 26.24
C ILE A 8 -43.76 -35.08 25.71
N ALA A 9 -43.30 -34.16 26.55
CA ALA A 9 -42.91 -32.84 26.12
C ALA A 9 -41.60 -32.96 25.34
N ILE A 10 -41.66 -32.90 24.02
CA ILE A 10 -40.50 -32.76 23.18
C ILE A 10 -39.99 -31.32 23.36
N LEU A 11 -38.94 -31.18 24.17
CA LEU A 11 -38.19 -29.94 24.27
C LEU A 11 -37.44 -29.76 22.93
N PHE A 12 -38.01 -28.98 22.03
CA PHE A 12 -37.22 -28.43 20.93
C PHE A 12 -36.16 -27.49 21.54
N ALA A 13 -34.96 -27.99 21.73
CA ALA A 13 -33.82 -27.17 21.94
C ALA A 13 -33.64 -26.37 20.63
N THR A 14 -34.09 -25.13 20.62
CA THR A 14 -33.67 -24.16 19.62
C THR A 14 -32.19 -23.86 19.88
N THR A 15 -31.31 -24.69 19.33
CA THR A 15 -29.93 -24.30 19.13
C THR A 15 -29.98 -23.16 18.11
N GLY A 16 -29.94 -21.95 18.61
CA GLY A 16 -29.86 -20.77 17.76
C GLY A 16 -28.71 -20.95 16.77
N LEU A 17 -29.03 -20.93 15.50
CA LEU A 17 -28.05 -20.77 14.43
C LEU A 17 -27.48 -19.38 14.51
N HIS A 18 -26.53 -19.15 15.43
CA HIS A 18 -25.76 -17.91 15.55
C HIS A 18 -24.52 -17.92 14.67
N ALA A 19 -24.45 -18.82 13.68
CA ALA A 19 -23.22 -19.10 12.96
C ALA A 19 -22.92 -18.14 11.78
N GLN A 20 -23.81 -17.20 11.45
CA GLN A 20 -23.69 -16.31 10.29
C GLN A 20 -24.10 -14.88 10.64
N SER A 21 -23.58 -14.37 11.75
CA SER A 21 -23.85 -13.02 12.22
C SER A 21 -22.71 -12.51 13.11
N THR A 22 -22.59 -11.18 13.22
CA THR A 22 -21.82 -10.54 14.28
C THR A 22 -22.72 -10.25 15.50
N ASN A 23 -22.12 -10.18 16.68
CA ASN A 23 -22.80 -9.72 17.90
C ASN A 23 -22.58 -8.21 18.13
N LEU A 24 -21.81 -7.55 17.27
CA LEU A 24 -21.55 -6.11 17.38
C LEU A 24 -22.78 -5.32 16.94
N THR A 25 -23.07 -4.25 17.67
CA THR A 25 -24.09 -3.26 17.33
C THR A 25 -23.48 -1.93 16.89
N GLU A 26 -22.17 -1.79 17.10
CA GLU A 26 -21.37 -0.63 16.73
C GLU A 26 -20.07 -1.11 16.08
N ALA A 27 -19.62 -0.41 15.05
CA ALA A 27 -18.44 -0.77 14.28
C ALA A 27 -17.16 -0.56 15.06
N VAL A 28 -16.23 -1.48 14.88
CA VAL A 28 -14.83 -1.34 15.30
C VAL A 28 -14.01 -0.96 14.08
N ASP A 29 -13.19 0.06 14.20
CA ASP A 29 -12.35 0.55 13.11
C ASP A 29 -11.28 -0.44 12.68
N PHE A 30 -10.94 -0.42 11.39
CA PHE A 30 -9.83 -1.19 10.85
C PHE A 30 -9.23 -0.52 9.61
N THR A 31 -7.98 -0.84 9.35
CA THR A 31 -7.32 -0.60 8.07
C THR A 31 -7.02 -1.94 7.42
N ALA A 32 -7.36 -2.08 6.15
CA ALA A 32 -7.17 -3.29 5.37
C ALA A 32 -6.50 -2.97 4.03
N THR A 33 -5.91 -3.97 3.40
CA THR A 33 -5.38 -3.85 2.03
C THR A 33 -6.10 -4.87 1.14
N ASP A 34 -6.67 -4.41 0.03
CA ASP A 34 -7.30 -5.32 -0.92
C ASP A 34 -6.27 -6.14 -1.71
N CYS A 35 -6.72 -7.12 -2.47
CA CYS A 35 -5.82 -8.00 -3.24
C CYS A 35 -5.08 -7.28 -4.38
N HIS A 36 -5.45 -6.04 -4.71
CA HIS A 36 -4.76 -5.17 -5.66
C HIS A 36 -3.77 -4.20 -4.99
N GLY A 37 -3.67 -4.22 -3.66
CA GLY A 37 -2.77 -3.39 -2.88
C GLY A 37 -3.33 -2.00 -2.52
N ASN A 38 -4.64 -1.77 -2.65
CA ASN A 38 -5.28 -0.53 -2.22
C ASN A 38 -5.59 -0.59 -0.73
N GLU A 39 -5.18 0.44 0.00
CA GLU A 39 -5.49 0.58 1.42
C GLU A 39 -6.91 1.11 1.60
N ILE A 40 -7.63 0.51 2.53
CA ILE A 40 -9.02 0.83 2.86
C ILE A 40 -9.08 1.07 4.36
N HIS A 41 -9.51 2.26 4.78
CA HIS A 41 -9.75 2.59 6.18
C HIS A 41 -11.24 2.76 6.40
N LEU A 42 -11.84 1.92 7.26
CA LEU A 42 -13.28 1.86 7.44
C LEU A 42 -13.86 3.21 7.85
N PHE A 43 -13.29 3.84 8.87
CA PHE A 43 -13.86 5.08 9.39
C PHE A 43 -13.72 6.24 8.44
N ASP A 44 -12.73 6.26 7.55
CA ASP A 44 -12.64 7.28 6.50
C ASP A 44 -13.81 7.20 5.50
N ILE A 45 -14.31 5.98 5.23
CA ILE A 45 -15.49 5.80 4.37
C ILE A 45 -16.75 6.28 5.11
N LEU A 46 -16.93 5.89 6.36
CA LEU A 46 -18.09 6.29 7.17
C LEU A 46 -18.12 7.81 7.40
N ASP A 47 -16.97 8.43 7.64
CA ASP A 47 -16.85 9.88 7.89
C ASP A 47 -17.12 10.73 6.63
N ARG A 48 -17.00 10.13 5.42
CA ARG A 48 -17.48 10.73 4.17
C ARG A 48 -19.00 10.62 3.97
N GLY A 49 -19.69 9.92 4.87
CA GLY A 49 -21.14 9.74 4.82
C GLY A 49 -21.62 8.50 4.06
N GLN A 50 -20.72 7.63 3.62
CA GLN A 50 -21.09 6.36 3.00
C GLN A 50 -21.29 5.28 4.06
N ALA A 51 -22.37 4.48 3.95
CA ALA A 51 -22.49 3.22 4.68
C ALA A 51 -21.52 2.18 4.08
N VAL A 52 -21.15 1.15 4.85
CA VAL A 52 -20.28 0.07 4.36
C VAL A 52 -21.03 -1.27 4.45
N PHE A 53 -21.14 -1.97 3.32
CA PHE A 53 -21.69 -3.31 3.25
C PHE A 53 -20.55 -4.32 3.08
N ILE A 54 -20.41 -5.24 4.04
CA ILE A 54 -19.35 -6.24 4.07
C ILE A 54 -19.91 -7.63 3.89
N ASP A 55 -19.38 -8.39 2.92
CA ASP A 55 -19.55 -9.85 2.80
C ASP A 55 -18.32 -10.56 3.35
N PHE A 56 -18.51 -11.34 4.41
CA PHE A 56 -17.48 -12.24 4.91
C PHE A 56 -17.63 -13.60 4.22
N PHE A 57 -16.63 -13.99 3.45
CA PHE A 57 -16.67 -15.14 2.55
C PHE A 57 -15.40 -16.02 2.62
N PHE A 58 -15.36 -17.07 1.83
CA PHE A 58 -14.13 -17.76 1.40
C PHE A 58 -14.38 -18.52 0.08
N LEU A 59 -13.32 -18.70 -0.70
CA LEU A 59 -13.36 -19.22 -2.08
C LEU A 59 -14.15 -20.51 -2.23
N THR A 60 -14.01 -21.47 -1.30
CA THR A 60 -14.67 -22.78 -1.36
C THR A 60 -16.02 -22.83 -0.64
N CYS A 61 -16.54 -21.69 -0.18
CA CYS A 61 -17.85 -21.58 0.45
C CYS A 61 -18.96 -21.71 -0.59
N GLY A 62 -19.62 -22.86 -0.65
CA GLY A 62 -20.65 -23.12 -1.67
C GLY A 62 -21.85 -22.17 -1.59
N GLN A 63 -22.22 -21.68 -0.41
CA GLN A 63 -23.29 -20.70 -0.26
C GLN A 63 -22.84 -19.29 -0.68
N CYS A 64 -21.60 -18.91 -0.37
CA CYS A 64 -21.03 -17.63 -0.85
C CYS A 64 -21.01 -17.60 -2.38
N GLN A 65 -20.64 -18.70 -3.03
CA GLN A 65 -20.64 -18.82 -4.50
C GLN A 65 -22.03 -18.59 -5.11
N VAL A 66 -23.10 -19.05 -4.42
CA VAL A 66 -24.49 -18.86 -4.87
C VAL A 66 -24.93 -17.42 -4.74
N ILE A 67 -24.48 -16.69 -3.70
CA ILE A 67 -24.97 -15.33 -3.43
C ILE A 67 -24.13 -14.22 -4.09
N ALA A 68 -22.87 -14.48 -4.46
CA ALA A 68 -21.98 -13.50 -5.06
C ALA A 68 -22.62 -12.74 -6.27
N PRO A 69 -23.32 -13.40 -7.22
CA PRO A 69 -23.98 -12.66 -8.31
C PRO A 69 -25.10 -11.72 -7.83
N TYR A 70 -25.75 -12.03 -6.71
CA TYR A 70 -26.81 -11.18 -6.15
C TYR A 70 -26.23 -9.96 -5.44
N ILE A 71 -25.09 -10.11 -4.76
CA ILE A 71 -24.35 -8.99 -4.17
C ILE A 71 -23.82 -8.08 -5.27
N ASN A 72 -23.24 -8.63 -6.35
CA ASN A 72 -22.82 -7.86 -7.53
C ASN A 72 -24.00 -7.08 -8.14
N GLY A 73 -25.19 -7.69 -8.22
CA GLY A 73 -26.41 -7.03 -8.69
C GLY A 73 -26.81 -5.85 -7.79
N ALA A 74 -26.71 -6.00 -6.48
CA ALA A 74 -27.00 -4.94 -5.52
C ALA A 74 -25.94 -3.81 -5.61
N TYR A 75 -24.66 -4.15 -5.68
CA TYR A 75 -23.55 -3.21 -5.91
C TYR A 75 -23.80 -2.33 -7.14
N THR A 76 -24.12 -2.96 -8.28
CA THR A 76 -24.43 -2.23 -9.52
C THR A 76 -25.68 -1.36 -9.38
N ALA A 77 -26.72 -1.84 -8.71
CA ALA A 77 -27.97 -1.11 -8.55
C ALA A 77 -27.89 0.05 -7.55
N THR A 78 -26.86 0.10 -6.72
CA THR A 78 -26.64 1.17 -5.73
C THR A 78 -25.48 2.10 -6.10
N GLY A 79 -25.02 2.06 -7.36
CA GLY A 79 -24.10 3.03 -7.92
C GLY A 79 -22.61 2.71 -7.73
N CYS A 80 -22.23 1.43 -7.64
CA CYS A 80 -20.85 0.98 -7.78
C CYS A 80 -19.86 1.68 -6.82
N ASN A 81 -20.18 1.75 -5.52
CA ASN A 81 -19.40 2.44 -4.47
C ASN A 81 -19.26 3.97 -4.63
N GLN A 82 -20.01 4.57 -5.55
CA GLN A 82 -19.91 6.00 -5.87
C GLN A 82 -20.89 6.88 -5.08
N HIS A 83 -21.85 6.26 -4.37
CA HIS A 83 -22.94 6.96 -3.69
C HIS A 83 -23.05 6.56 -2.21
N ASP A 84 -24.25 6.26 -1.75
CA ASP A 84 -24.58 6.12 -0.33
C ASP A 84 -23.94 4.91 0.36
N VAL A 85 -23.49 3.90 -0.39
CA VAL A 85 -22.95 2.66 0.18
C VAL A 85 -21.66 2.20 -0.53
N PHE A 86 -20.74 1.72 0.27
CA PHE A 86 -19.49 1.11 -0.16
C PHE A 86 -19.52 -0.40 0.11
N PHE A 87 -19.36 -1.20 -0.93
CA PHE A 87 -19.28 -2.66 -0.84
C PHE A 87 -17.82 -3.10 -0.72
N MET A 88 -17.57 -4.08 0.13
CA MET A 88 -16.32 -4.84 0.18
C MET A 88 -16.59 -6.27 0.60
N GLU A 89 -15.65 -7.16 0.32
CA GLU A 89 -15.69 -8.53 0.83
C GLU A 89 -14.37 -8.92 1.49
N ILE A 90 -14.45 -9.81 2.48
CA ILE A 90 -13.34 -10.15 3.35
C ILE A 90 -13.28 -11.68 3.51
N SER A 91 -12.09 -12.25 3.23
CA SER A 91 -11.81 -13.67 3.49
C SER A 91 -10.75 -13.83 4.58
N TYR A 92 -10.97 -14.79 5.49
CA TYR A 92 -10.08 -15.09 6.60
C TYR A 92 -9.02 -16.16 6.30
N ILE A 93 -9.16 -16.86 5.16
CA ILE A 93 -8.29 -17.99 4.80
C ILE A 93 -7.71 -17.92 3.39
N ASP A 94 -8.25 -17.05 2.54
CA ASP A 94 -7.82 -16.98 1.15
C ASP A 94 -6.68 -15.98 0.99
N SER A 95 -5.65 -16.39 0.26
CA SER A 95 -4.57 -15.50 -0.16
C SER A 95 -5.05 -14.50 -1.22
N ASN A 96 -4.30 -13.43 -1.46
CA ASN A 96 -4.60 -12.47 -2.51
C ASN A 96 -4.77 -13.15 -3.89
N SER A 97 -4.00 -14.20 -4.19
CA SER A 97 -4.18 -14.96 -5.44
C SER A 97 -5.49 -15.74 -5.50
N ASN A 98 -5.98 -16.27 -4.38
CA ASN A 98 -7.29 -16.92 -4.28
C ASN A 98 -8.42 -15.91 -4.37
N CYS A 99 -8.25 -14.72 -3.78
CA CYS A 99 -9.18 -13.60 -3.91
C CYS A 99 -9.27 -13.14 -5.38
N GLN A 100 -8.15 -13.07 -6.10
CA GLN A 100 -8.16 -12.79 -7.53
C GLN A 100 -8.91 -13.85 -8.33
N GLN A 101 -8.71 -15.14 -8.02
CA GLN A 101 -9.49 -16.22 -8.65
C GLN A 101 -11.00 -16.07 -8.39
N TRP A 102 -11.39 -15.65 -7.18
CA TRP A 102 -12.78 -15.39 -6.84
C TRP A 102 -13.36 -14.23 -7.66
N ILE A 103 -12.63 -13.12 -7.74
CA ILE A 103 -12.99 -11.95 -8.56
C ILE A 103 -13.23 -12.35 -10.01
N ASP A 104 -12.27 -13.07 -10.62
CA ASP A 104 -12.35 -13.51 -12.01
C ASP A 104 -13.52 -14.45 -12.28
N GLN A 105 -13.80 -15.36 -11.33
CA GLN A 105 -14.85 -16.38 -11.46
C GLN A 105 -16.25 -15.81 -11.30
N TYR A 106 -16.47 -14.86 -10.38
CA TYR A 106 -17.79 -14.33 -10.04
C TYR A 106 -18.03 -12.91 -10.53
N GLY A 107 -17.04 -12.27 -11.17
CA GLY A 107 -17.14 -10.93 -11.73
C GLY A 107 -17.30 -9.86 -10.66
N VAL A 108 -16.64 -10.02 -9.51
CA VAL A 108 -16.67 -9.04 -8.41
C VAL A 108 -15.96 -7.77 -8.85
N GLN A 109 -16.55 -6.61 -8.56
CA GLN A 109 -16.06 -5.30 -8.99
C GLN A 109 -15.79 -4.34 -7.79
N TYR A 110 -15.83 -4.86 -6.58
CA TYR A 110 -15.57 -4.11 -5.35
C TYR A 110 -14.38 -4.73 -4.61
N PRO A 111 -13.76 -4.01 -3.67
CA PRO A 111 -12.56 -4.47 -2.96
C PRO A 111 -12.75 -5.84 -2.30
N THR A 112 -11.78 -6.73 -2.53
CA THR A 112 -11.72 -8.07 -1.96
C THR A 112 -10.45 -8.19 -1.13
N ILE A 113 -10.59 -8.52 0.14
CA ILE A 113 -9.50 -8.52 1.14
C ILE A 113 -9.21 -9.96 1.52
N GLY A 114 -7.95 -10.38 1.31
CA GLY A 114 -7.43 -11.68 1.72
C GLY A 114 -6.68 -11.62 3.06
N VAL A 115 -6.02 -12.73 3.39
CA VAL A 115 -5.26 -12.84 4.64
C VAL A 115 -4.07 -11.88 4.69
N GLU A 116 -3.42 -11.59 3.57
CA GLU A 116 -2.32 -10.65 3.48
C GLU A 116 -2.78 -9.21 3.73
N GLY A 117 -4.06 -8.92 3.48
CA GLY A 117 -4.68 -7.62 3.74
C GLY A 117 -5.33 -7.47 5.11
N GLY A 118 -5.18 -8.44 6.00
CA GLY A 118 -5.72 -8.41 7.36
C GLY A 118 -7.08 -9.11 7.51
N GLY A 119 -7.52 -9.91 6.51
CA GLY A 119 -8.83 -10.55 6.51
C GLY A 119 -9.12 -11.39 7.75
N ASN A 120 -8.13 -12.15 8.23
CA ASN A 120 -8.25 -12.95 9.46
C ASN A 120 -8.46 -12.09 10.72
N GLU A 121 -7.80 -10.95 10.82
CA GLU A 121 -7.94 -10.02 11.96
C GLU A 121 -9.35 -9.44 12.00
N MET A 122 -9.92 -9.09 10.85
CA MET A 122 -11.28 -8.56 10.76
C MET A 122 -12.35 -9.58 11.11
N PHE A 123 -12.16 -10.86 10.75
CA PHE A 123 -13.03 -11.93 11.23
C PHE A 123 -13.05 -12.01 12.75
N ASP A 124 -11.88 -11.91 13.40
CA ASP A 124 -11.76 -11.94 14.85
C ASP A 124 -12.40 -10.70 15.50
N ILE A 125 -12.12 -9.49 14.96
CA ILE A 125 -12.67 -8.22 15.46
C ILE A 125 -14.20 -8.24 15.41
N TYR A 126 -14.78 -8.68 14.29
CA TYR A 126 -16.24 -8.71 14.11
C TYR A 126 -16.90 -9.98 14.67
N GLY A 127 -16.12 -10.92 15.22
CA GLY A 127 -16.60 -12.15 15.84
C GLY A 127 -17.32 -13.07 14.86
N ILE A 128 -16.86 -13.13 13.61
CA ILE A 128 -17.49 -13.89 12.53
C ILE A 128 -17.19 -15.38 12.73
N ALA A 129 -18.22 -16.19 12.89
CA ALA A 129 -18.10 -17.63 13.14
C ALA A 129 -18.41 -18.51 11.92
N GLY A 130 -18.90 -17.93 10.83
CA GLY A 130 -19.26 -18.68 9.61
C GLY A 130 -19.56 -17.78 8.43
N CYS A 131 -19.54 -18.35 7.23
CA CYS A 131 -19.78 -17.65 5.97
C CYS A 131 -20.96 -18.28 5.20
N PRO A 132 -21.69 -17.47 4.40
CA PRO A 132 -21.54 -16.03 4.28
C PRO A 132 -22.07 -15.31 5.53
N THR A 133 -21.42 -14.23 5.94
CA THR A 133 -21.96 -13.28 6.91
C THR A 133 -21.97 -11.90 6.28
N LEU A 134 -23.12 -11.27 6.24
CA LEU A 134 -23.35 -9.98 5.61
C LEU A 134 -23.67 -8.95 6.68
N ILE A 135 -22.96 -7.85 6.73
CA ILE A 135 -23.22 -6.76 7.66
C ILE A 135 -23.35 -5.43 6.91
N LEU A 136 -24.18 -4.54 7.46
CA LEU A 136 -24.26 -3.14 7.02
C LEU A 136 -23.83 -2.25 8.18
N ILE A 137 -22.88 -1.39 7.95
CA ILE A 137 -22.36 -0.39 8.89
C ILE A 137 -22.78 0.98 8.40
N MET A 138 -23.43 1.76 9.25
CA MET A 138 -23.88 3.11 8.92
C MET A 138 -22.82 4.17 9.23
N PRO A 139 -22.92 5.39 8.64
CA PRO A 139 -22.01 6.50 8.94
C PRO A 139 -21.92 6.87 10.43
N ASP A 140 -22.98 6.64 11.20
CA ASP A 140 -23.00 6.81 12.67
C ASP A 140 -22.36 5.63 13.42
N ARG A 141 -21.74 4.68 12.69
CA ARG A 141 -21.09 3.46 13.17
C ARG A 141 -22.02 2.36 13.69
N SER A 142 -23.34 2.57 13.66
CA SER A 142 -24.31 1.50 13.98
C SER A 142 -24.29 0.36 12.95
N ILE A 143 -24.64 -0.87 13.38
CA ILE A 143 -24.71 -2.06 12.53
C ILE A 143 -26.16 -2.57 12.50
N PRO A 144 -27.01 -2.01 11.62
CA PRO A 144 -28.42 -2.42 11.53
C PRO A 144 -28.64 -3.80 10.87
N ILE A 145 -27.73 -4.24 9.98
CA ILE A 145 -27.72 -5.60 9.44
C ILE A 145 -26.52 -6.33 10.05
N GLN A 146 -26.78 -7.36 10.85
CA GLN A 146 -25.78 -8.08 11.63
C GLN A 146 -25.52 -9.49 11.11
N GLY A 147 -26.18 -9.92 10.03
CA GLY A 147 -25.99 -11.25 9.48
C GLY A 147 -26.88 -11.60 8.31
N PHE A 148 -26.55 -12.73 7.67
CA PHE A 148 -27.18 -13.22 6.46
C PHE A 148 -28.71 -13.42 6.58
N GLN A 149 -29.21 -13.83 7.73
CA GLN A 149 -30.63 -14.16 7.90
C GLN A 149 -31.58 -12.97 7.75
N GLN A 150 -31.09 -11.74 7.95
CA GLN A 150 -31.89 -10.52 7.74
C GLN A 150 -32.18 -10.25 6.26
N LEU A 151 -31.48 -10.93 5.35
CA LEU A 151 -31.57 -10.77 3.89
C LEU A 151 -32.30 -11.94 3.19
N TYR A 152 -32.79 -12.93 3.94
CA TYR A 152 -33.45 -14.10 3.37
C TYR A 152 -34.95 -13.85 3.05
N PRO A 153 -35.50 -14.36 1.90
CA PRO A 153 -34.87 -15.16 0.85
C PRO A 153 -33.89 -14.32 0.02
N PHE A 154 -32.85 -14.92 -0.58
CA PHE A 154 -31.70 -14.19 -1.10
C PHE A 154 -31.77 -14.00 -2.61
N SER A 155 -31.88 -12.74 -3.04
CA SER A 155 -31.71 -12.27 -4.40
C SER A 155 -31.11 -10.86 -4.39
N ALA A 156 -30.70 -10.33 -5.53
CA ALA A 156 -30.23 -8.94 -5.60
C ALA A 156 -31.26 -7.93 -5.06
N ASN A 157 -32.54 -8.15 -5.34
CA ASN A 157 -33.62 -7.30 -4.83
C ASN A 157 -33.79 -7.40 -3.31
N ASP A 158 -33.52 -8.54 -2.70
CA ASP A 158 -33.59 -8.68 -1.24
C ASP A 158 -32.49 -7.87 -0.58
N VAL A 159 -31.27 -7.88 -1.14
CA VAL A 159 -30.17 -7.02 -0.68
C VAL A 159 -30.52 -5.55 -0.84
N ILE A 160 -30.96 -5.14 -2.02
CA ILE A 160 -31.36 -3.75 -2.32
C ILE A 160 -32.47 -3.28 -1.35
N ASN A 161 -33.49 -4.10 -1.14
CA ASN A 161 -34.60 -3.76 -0.24
C ASN A 161 -34.14 -3.66 1.21
N ALA A 162 -33.23 -4.54 1.65
CA ALA A 162 -32.66 -4.46 2.99
C ALA A 162 -31.78 -3.20 3.17
N LEU A 163 -30.95 -2.89 2.20
CA LEU A 163 -30.16 -1.64 2.21
C LEU A 163 -31.04 -0.40 2.30
N ALA A 164 -32.14 -0.37 1.52
CA ALA A 164 -33.11 0.72 1.58
C ALA A 164 -33.85 0.78 2.92
N GLN A 165 -34.26 -0.40 3.46
CA GLN A 165 -35.02 -0.49 4.72
C GLN A 165 -34.19 -0.13 5.93
N TYR A 166 -32.96 -0.65 6.03
CA TYR A 166 -32.12 -0.53 7.21
C TYR A 166 -31.15 0.66 7.14
N GLY A 167 -30.72 1.05 5.95
CA GLY A 167 -29.76 2.10 5.71
C GLY A 167 -30.28 3.35 5.00
N GLY A 168 -31.53 3.31 4.48
CA GLY A 168 -32.05 4.40 3.65
C GLY A 168 -31.34 4.55 2.30
N ILE A 169 -30.52 3.54 1.91
CA ILE A 169 -29.72 3.56 0.69
C ILE A 169 -30.63 3.61 -0.56
N GLN A 170 -30.33 4.51 -1.47
CA GLN A 170 -31.06 4.66 -2.72
C GLN A 170 -30.43 3.85 -3.85
N GLN A 171 -31.17 3.64 -4.94
CA GLN A 171 -30.66 3.06 -6.16
C GLN A 171 -30.10 4.16 -7.08
N TYR A 172 -28.92 3.91 -7.61
CA TYR A 172 -28.22 4.77 -8.56
C TYR A 172 -27.65 3.93 -9.70
N SER A 173 -27.55 4.51 -10.88
CA SER A 173 -26.75 3.90 -11.95
C SER A 173 -25.26 4.08 -11.63
N CYS A 174 -24.46 3.09 -11.99
CA CYS A 174 -23.01 3.30 -12.01
C CYS A 174 -22.71 4.39 -13.04
N GLU A 175 -22.10 5.47 -12.59
CA GLU A 175 -21.53 6.44 -13.51
C GLU A 175 -20.25 5.87 -14.10
N THR A 176 -20.01 6.08 -15.38
CA THR A 176 -18.68 5.82 -15.95
C THR A 176 -17.78 6.94 -15.45
N ILE A 177 -17.05 6.65 -14.36
CA ILE A 177 -15.98 7.56 -13.95
C ILE A 177 -14.83 7.27 -14.90
N ASP A 178 -14.54 8.23 -15.76
CA ASP A 178 -13.31 8.18 -16.55
C ASP A 178 -12.13 8.34 -15.57
N CYS A 179 -11.35 7.30 -15.41
CA CYS A 179 -10.10 7.35 -14.66
C CYS A 179 -8.96 7.46 -15.67
N ASP A 180 -8.69 8.68 -16.10
CA ASP A 180 -7.67 8.93 -17.11
C ASP A 180 -6.27 8.64 -16.54
N ALA A 181 -5.46 7.97 -17.34
CA ALA A 181 -4.07 7.73 -16.98
C ALA A 181 -3.27 9.04 -16.89
N PRO A 182 -2.33 9.15 -15.95
CA PRO A 182 -1.32 10.20 -16.01
C PRO A 182 -0.41 9.98 -17.22
N SER A 183 0.26 11.02 -17.72
CA SER A 183 1.07 10.93 -18.94
C SER A 183 2.48 11.49 -18.76
N ASP A 184 3.32 11.22 -19.76
CA ASP A 184 4.63 11.82 -19.89
C ASP A 184 5.54 11.62 -18.66
N LEU A 185 5.55 10.38 -18.11
CA LEU A 185 6.49 10.04 -17.07
C LEU A 185 7.91 10.28 -17.56
N SER A 186 8.67 10.99 -16.77
CA SER A 186 10.09 11.29 -17.00
C SER A 186 10.89 11.08 -15.73
N LEU A 187 12.13 10.62 -15.89
CA LEU A 187 13.07 10.36 -14.80
C LEU A 187 14.25 11.34 -14.86
N LEU A 188 14.66 11.83 -13.71
CA LEU A 188 15.86 12.64 -13.55
C LEU A 188 16.69 12.10 -12.38
N MET A 189 17.93 11.71 -12.64
CA MET A 189 18.86 11.31 -11.60
C MET A 189 19.78 12.45 -11.20
N ALA A 190 19.80 12.79 -9.92
CA ALA A 190 20.71 13.78 -9.35
C ALA A 190 20.94 13.50 -7.86
N ASN A 191 22.19 13.64 -7.40
CA ASN A 191 22.56 13.50 -5.98
C ASN A 191 22.07 12.20 -5.31
N ASP A 192 22.24 11.07 -5.98
CA ASP A 192 21.84 9.74 -5.52
C ASP A 192 20.31 9.58 -5.32
N VAL A 193 19.51 10.36 -6.04
CA VAL A 193 18.04 10.30 -6.05
C VAL A 193 17.54 10.24 -7.48
N VAL A 194 16.59 9.36 -7.74
CA VAL A 194 15.80 9.36 -8.97
C VAL A 194 14.51 10.12 -8.72
N THR A 195 14.34 11.25 -9.39
CA THR A 195 13.11 12.04 -9.32
C THR A 195 12.23 11.70 -10.53
N LEU A 196 11.02 11.23 -10.24
CA LEU A 196 9.97 10.99 -11.19
C LEU A 196 9.12 12.25 -11.34
N ASN A 197 8.74 12.60 -12.57
CA ASN A 197 7.76 13.66 -12.86
C ASN A 197 6.80 13.16 -13.94
N TRP A 198 5.53 13.53 -13.83
CA TRP A 198 4.49 13.18 -14.79
C TRP A 198 3.45 14.29 -14.92
N ASN A 199 2.66 14.25 -16.00
CA ASN A 199 1.53 15.15 -16.16
C ASN A 199 0.33 14.62 -15.38
N ALA A 200 -0.39 15.52 -14.73
CA ALA A 200 -1.58 15.19 -13.97
C ALA A 200 -2.69 14.58 -14.85
N SER A 201 -3.39 13.60 -14.32
CA SER A 201 -4.73 13.21 -14.80
C SER A 201 -5.78 14.18 -14.24
N ALA A 202 -6.77 14.54 -15.05
CA ALA A 202 -7.84 15.45 -14.64
C ALA A 202 -8.80 14.82 -13.61
N THR A 203 -8.84 13.49 -13.55
CA THR A 203 -9.73 12.72 -12.70
C THR A 203 -9.03 12.12 -11.46
N ALA A 204 -7.72 12.31 -11.33
CA ALA A 204 -6.93 11.75 -10.24
C ALA A 204 -7.18 12.46 -8.90
N ILE A 205 -7.34 11.66 -7.85
CA ILE A 205 -7.30 12.10 -6.44
C ILE A 205 -5.88 11.99 -5.90
N SER A 206 -5.16 10.93 -6.31
CA SER A 206 -3.78 10.64 -5.94
C SER A 206 -3.13 9.78 -7.01
N TYR A 207 -1.85 9.47 -6.86
CA TYR A 207 -1.09 8.65 -7.80
C TYR A 207 -0.38 7.52 -7.06
N ASN A 208 -0.42 6.30 -7.62
CA ASN A 208 0.42 5.19 -7.18
C ASN A 208 1.69 5.16 -8.01
N VAL A 209 2.83 5.10 -7.34
CA VAL A 209 4.16 4.97 -7.95
C VAL A 209 4.62 3.53 -7.84
N TYR A 210 5.02 2.95 -8.96
CA TYR A 210 5.52 1.58 -9.03
C TYR A 210 6.99 1.57 -9.46
N ARG A 211 7.78 0.73 -8.80
CA ARG A 211 9.15 0.38 -9.16
C ARG A 211 9.22 -1.13 -9.37
N ASP A 212 9.69 -1.58 -10.54
CA ASP A 212 9.84 -2.99 -10.92
C ASP A 212 8.56 -3.83 -10.69
N GLY A 213 7.40 -3.21 -10.96
CA GLY A 213 6.07 -3.81 -10.80
C GLY A 213 5.49 -3.76 -9.39
N SER A 214 6.27 -3.37 -8.38
CA SER A 214 5.81 -3.23 -6.99
C SER A 214 5.45 -1.79 -6.68
N LYS A 215 4.30 -1.58 -6.02
CA LYS A 215 3.89 -0.25 -5.54
C LYS A 215 4.81 0.20 -4.40
N ILE A 216 5.47 1.34 -4.55
CA ILE A 216 6.42 1.89 -3.57
C ILE A 216 5.88 3.12 -2.84
N ALA A 217 4.91 3.83 -3.44
CA ALA A 217 4.31 5.02 -2.82
C ALA A 217 2.92 5.31 -3.38
N THR A 218 2.13 6.04 -2.58
CA THR A 218 0.95 6.78 -3.04
C THR A 218 1.14 8.24 -2.68
N VAL A 219 1.00 9.14 -3.65
CA VAL A 219 1.28 10.59 -3.50
C VAL A 219 0.17 11.43 -4.12
N ASN A 220 -0.02 12.65 -3.62
CA ASN A 220 -0.96 13.61 -4.19
C ASN A 220 -0.33 14.53 -5.23
N GLU A 221 0.99 14.63 -5.20
CA GLU A 221 1.77 15.46 -6.12
C GLU A 221 2.03 14.72 -7.43
N THR A 222 2.43 15.45 -8.47
CA THR A 222 2.84 14.89 -9.77
C THR A 222 4.34 14.63 -9.87
N SER A 223 4.96 14.40 -8.73
CA SER A 223 6.37 14.04 -8.62
C SER A 223 6.62 13.14 -7.42
N TYR A 224 7.68 12.32 -7.53
CA TYR A 224 8.15 11.47 -6.45
C TYR A 224 9.67 11.35 -6.51
N ALA A 225 10.32 11.32 -5.34
CA ALA A 225 11.77 11.16 -5.22
C ALA A 225 12.07 9.81 -4.57
N ASP A 226 12.73 8.93 -5.32
CA ASP A 226 13.19 7.63 -4.86
C ASP A 226 14.69 7.69 -4.52
N SER A 227 15.03 7.39 -3.28
CA SER A 227 16.41 7.40 -2.74
C SER A 227 16.85 6.05 -2.18
N ASP A 228 15.96 5.04 -2.18
CA ASP A 228 16.26 3.69 -1.71
C ASP A 228 16.69 2.80 -2.87
N LEU A 229 17.88 3.12 -3.44
CA LEU A 229 18.38 2.54 -4.67
C LEU A 229 19.78 1.95 -4.46
N GLU A 230 20.03 0.82 -5.12
CA GLU A 230 21.33 0.15 -5.14
C GLU A 230 22.13 0.55 -6.38
N ASP A 231 23.44 0.75 -6.21
CA ASP A 231 24.33 1.14 -7.30
C ASP A 231 24.42 0.07 -8.39
N MET A 232 24.53 0.51 -9.65
CA MET A 232 24.59 -0.33 -10.85
C MET A 232 23.34 -1.20 -11.10
N GLN A 233 22.22 -0.89 -10.44
CA GLN A 233 20.93 -1.54 -10.65
C GLN A 233 20.06 -0.75 -11.63
N GLU A 234 19.40 -1.43 -12.57
CA GLU A 234 18.35 -0.84 -13.40
C GLU A 234 17.01 -0.90 -12.69
N TYR A 235 16.29 0.22 -12.69
CA TYR A 235 14.94 0.35 -12.12
C TYR A 235 13.97 0.87 -13.17
N CYS A 236 12.81 0.22 -13.25
CA CYS A 236 11.74 0.60 -14.16
C CYS A 236 10.54 1.13 -13.39
N TYR A 237 10.06 2.31 -13.77
CA TYR A 237 8.98 3.00 -13.09
C TYR A 237 7.75 3.15 -13.99
N LYS A 238 6.59 3.14 -13.36
CA LYS A 238 5.31 3.54 -13.94
C LYS A 238 4.47 4.22 -12.87
N VAL A 239 3.51 5.02 -13.28
CA VAL A 239 2.59 5.73 -12.38
C VAL A 239 1.17 5.50 -12.87
N THR A 240 0.24 5.29 -11.94
CA THR A 240 -1.19 5.22 -12.20
C THR A 240 -1.90 6.34 -11.42
N ALA A 241 -3.10 6.73 -11.84
CA ALA A 241 -3.97 7.60 -11.07
C ALA A 241 -4.92 6.75 -10.20
N ASN A 242 -5.17 7.18 -8.97
CA ASN A 242 -6.31 6.74 -8.19
C ASN A 242 -7.43 7.76 -8.38
N CYS A 243 -8.61 7.30 -8.77
CA CYS A 243 -9.80 8.11 -9.01
C CYS A 243 -10.87 7.83 -7.95
N GLU A 244 -11.97 8.60 -7.98
CA GLU A 244 -13.13 8.32 -7.14
C GLU A 244 -13.62 6.87 -7.34
N GLY A 245 -14.23 6.27 -6.30
CA GLY A 245 -14.73 4.91 -6.34
C GLY A 245 -13.65 3.83 -6.26
N TYR A 246 -12.45 4.16 -5.77
CA TYR A 246 -11.29 3.24 -5.67
C TYR A 246 -10.83 2.67 -7.02
N MET A 247 -11.07 3.40 -8.09
CA MET A 247 -10.59 3.02 -9.42
C MET A 247 -9.14 3.45 -9.61
N GLU A 248 -8.36 2.56 -10.18
CA GLU A 248 -6.99 2.83 -10.62
C GLU A 248 -6.95 2.87 -12.15
N SER A 249 -6.28 3.87 -12.71
CA SER A 249 -6.16 4.05 -14.15
C SER A 249 -5.19 3.05 -14.78
N ASP A 250 -5.19 3.00 -16.11
CA ASP A 250 -4.05 2.47 -16.85
C ASP A 250 -2.77 3.23 -16.45
N PRO A 251 -1.60 2.59 -16.51
CA PRO A 251 -0.34 3.25 -16.15
C PRO A 251 0.14 4.22 -17.22
N THR A 252 1.03 5.13 -16.82
CA THR A 252 1.89 5.87 -17.76
C THR A 252 2.69 4.93 -18.66
N ASN A 253 3.43 5.49 -19.64
CA ASN A 253 4.61 4.81 -20.21
C ASN A 253 5.52 4.29 -19.09
N VAL A 254 6.20 3.18 -19.33
CA VAL A 254 7.26 2.67 -18.44
C VAL A 254 8.57 3.35 -18.82
N GLU A 255 9.22 3.95 -17.82
CA GLU A 255 10.56 4.55 -17.97
C GLU A 255 11.55 3.79 -17.09
N CYS A 256 12.70 3.45 -17.66
CA CYS A 256 13.75 2.75 -16.93
C CYS A 256 15.01 3.58 -16.86
N ILE A 257 15.74 3.48 -15.76
CA ILE A 257 17.00 4.15 -15.54
C ILE A 257 17.96 3.21 -14.80
N THR A 258 19.20 3.14 -15.26
CA THR A 258 20.25 2.50 -14.47
C THR A 258 20.70 3.49 -13.41
N PHE A 259 20.55 3.13 -12.16
CA PHE A 259 21.07 3.94 -11.06
C PHE A 259 22.59 3.79 -11.03
N GLU A 260 23.25 4.78 -11.56
CA GLU A 260 24.69 4.96 -11.35
C GLU A 260 24.80 5.87 -10.14
N GLY A 261 24.91 5.30 -8.94
CA GLY A 261 25.31 6.05 -7.76
C GLY A 261 26.52 6.90 -8.11
N VAL A 262 26.75 7.99 -7.40
CA VAL A 262 27.95 8.79 -7.64
C VAL A 262 29.12 7.84 -7.49
N ASN A 263 29.51 7.20 -8.58
CA ASN A 263 30.83 6.64 -8.70
C ASN A 263 31.73 7.83 -8.40
N GLU A 264 32.34 7.82 -7.22
CA GLU A 264 33.57 8.56 -7.05
C GLU A 264 34.41 8.10 -8.22
N ASN A 265 34.34 8.87 -9.33
CA ASN A 265 35.06 8.51 -10.53
C ASN A 265 36.39 7.95 -10.10
N GLU A 266 36.63 6.66 -10.36
CA GLU A 266 37.99 6.15 -10.48
C GLU A 266 38.60 6.83 -11.72
N THR A 267 38.61 8.17 -11.73
CA THR A 267 39.57 8.89 -12.53
C THR A 267 40.90 8.40 -11.98
N GLU A 268 41.64 7.71 -12.84
CA GLU A 268 43.02 7.36 -12.63
C GLU A 268 43.75 8.51 -11.89
N GLY A 269 43.78 8.47 -10.57
CA GLY A 269 44.30 9.61 -9.86
C GLY A 269 44.91 9.19 -8.54
N PHE A 270 44.13 8.87 -7.56
CA PHE A 270 44.66 8.55 -6.22
C PHE A 270 43.75 7.64 -5.39
N LYS A 271 44.38 6.91 -4.46
CA LYS A 271 43.68 6.06 -3.49
C LYS A 271 43.89 6.58 -2.07
N LEU A 272 42.86 6.44 -1.25
CA LEU A 272 42.86 6.80 0.17
C LEU A 272 42.69 5.53 1.01
N PHE A 273 43.55 5.32 2.00
CA PHE A 273 43.41 4.21 2.92
C PHE A 273 44.16 4.46 4.25
N PRO A 274 43.67 3.86 5.36
CA PRO A 274 42.36 3.25 5.51
C PRO A 274 41.23 4.29 5.45
N ASN A 275 40.02 3.88 5.08
CA ASN A 275 38.82 4.68 5.20
C ASN A 275 37.69 3.75 5.70
N PRO A 276 37.18 3.91 6.93
CA PRO A 276 37.49 4.97 7.92
C PRO A 276 38.95 4.96 8.41
N VAL A 277 39.47 6.16 8.70
CA VAL A 277 40.82 6.36 9.24
C VAL A 277 40.76 6.71 10.73
N LYS A 278 41.73 6.22 11.51
CA LYS A 278 41.94 6.60 12.91
C LYS A 278 43.05 7.69 13.03
N ASP A 279 44.28 7.28 12.87
CA ASP A 279 45.42 8.11 13.18
C ASP A 279 46.16 8.65 11.95
N VAL A 280 46.24 7.86 10.87
CA VAL A 280 47.00 8.19 9.68
C VAL A 280 46.27 7.80 8.40
N LEU A 281 45.95 8.81 7.57
CA LEU A 281 45.44 8.64 6.22
C LEU A 281 46.58 8.55 5.24
N THR A 282 46.63 7.51 4.44
CA THR A 282 47.62 7.35 3.36
C THR A 282 46.98 7.65 2.01
N ILE A 283 47.65 8.43 1.22
CA ILE A 283 47.26 8.80 -0.15
C ILE A 283 48.29 8.25 -1.12
N THR A 284 47.86 7.51 -2.12
CA THR A 284 48.72 7.05 -3.21
C THR A 284 48.17 7.49 -4.55
N GLY A 285 48.97 7.95 -5.45
CA GLY A 285 48.57 8.37 -6.79
C GLY A 285 49.72 8.91 -7.59
N LYS A 286 49.48 9.21 -8.89
CA LYS A 286 50.48 9.83 -9.78
C LYS A 286 50.27 11.34 -9.82
N ASN A 287 51.39 12.11 -9.91
CA ASN A 287 51.35 13.57 -10.12
C ASN A 287 50.56 14.35 -9.06
N ILE A 288 50.64 13.96 -7.78
CA ILE A 288 50.04 14.70 -6.68
C ILE A 288 51.00 15.83 -6.27
N GLU A 289 50.55 17.07 -6.42
CA GLU A 289 51.36 18.27 -6.11
C GLU A 289 50.85 19.01 -4.87
N ASN A 290 49.54 19.03 -4.67
CA ASN A 290 48.90 19.72 -3.56
C ASN A 290 47.68 18.90 -3.04
N VAL A 291 47.55 18.85 -1.72
CA VAL A 291 46.44 18.20 -1.01
C VAL A 291 45.83 19.18 -0.03
N VAL A 292 44.54 19.43 -0.14
CA VAL A 292 43.78 20.29 0.80
C VAL A 292 42.61 19.49 1.39
N ILE A 293 42.45 19.58 2.70
CA ILE A 293 41.38 18.89 3.43
C ILE A 293 40.36 19.92 3.90
N TYR A 294 39.06 19.56 3.75
CA TYR A 294 37.93 20.37 4.16
C TYR A 294 37.01 19.56 5.07
N ASN A 295 36.32 20.21 6.00
CA ASN A 295 35.22 19.64 6.75
C ASN A 295 33.90 19.74 5.94
N THR A 296 32.80 19.21 6.49
CA THR A 296 31.48 19.26 5.89
C THR A 296 30.90 20.65 5.69
N LEU A 297 31.43 21.67 6.36
CA LEU A 297 31.05 23.07 6.20
C LEU A 297 31.86 23.78 5.11
N GLY A 298 32.77 23.06 4.40
CA GLY A 298 33.66 23.62 3.39
C GLY A 298 34.84 24.46 3.96
N GLN A 299 35.07 24.39 5.27
CA GLN A 299 36.20 25.07 5.89
C GLN A 299 37.46 24.24 5.69
N LYS A 300 38.55 24.90 5.31
CA LYS A 300 39.86 24.26 5.18
C LYS A 300 40.36 23.81 6.56
N VAL A 301 40.64 22.54 6.70
CA VAL A 301 41.15 21.90 7.92
C VAL A 301 42.68 21.76 7.86
N ASP A 302 43.19 21.33 6.69
CA ASP A 302 44.62 21.13 6.50
C ASP A 302 45.05 21.35 5.04
N GLU A 303 46.35 21.57 4.82
CA GLU A 303 46.96 21.71 3.50
C GLU A 303 48.38 21.14 3.53
N VAL A 304 48.65 20.15 2.70
CA VAL A 304 49.93 19.47 2.62
C VAL A 304 50.58 19.69 1.26
N LYS A 305 51.77 20.23 1.26
CA LYS A 305 52.62 20.23 0.07
C LYS A 305 53.32 18.89 -0.07
N VAL A 306 53.16 18.28 -1.22
CA VAL A 306 53.62 16.91 -1.46
C VAL A 306 55.12 16.93 -1.73
N VAL A 307 55.86 16.18 -0.93
CA VAL A 307 57.31 15.97 -1.08
C VAL A 307 57.69 14.52 -1.33
N GLU A 308 56.73 13.60 -1.10
CA GLU A 308 56.93 12.15 -1.27
C GLU A 308 55.62 11.46 -1.63
N ASN A 309 55.67 10.23 -2.16
CA ASN A 309 54.56 9.41 -2.50
C ASN A 309 54.87 7.96 -2.08
N PRO A 310 54.10 7.31 -1.18
CA PRO A 310 52.78 7.71 -0.63
C PRO A 310 52.86 8.89 0.35
N ILE A 311 51.77 9.69 0.38
CA ILE A 311 51.60 10.81 1.29
C ILE A 311 50.89 10.32 2.54
N SER A 312 51.43 10.64 3.71
CA SER A 312 50.83 10.31 4.99
C SER A 312 50.36 11.57 5.70
N ILE A 313 49.09 11.59 6.11
CA ILE A 313 48.46 12.70 6.82
C ILE A 313 48.01 12.22 8.20
N SER A 314 48.45 12.90 9.25
CA SER A 314 47.99 12.58 10.61
C SER A 314 46.57 13.13 10.79
N THR A 315 45.65 12.24 11.13
CA THR A 315 44.24 12.55 11.47
C THR A 315 43.97 12.49 12.96
N ALA A 316 44.97 12.22 13.80
CA ALA A 316 44.82 12.07 15.24
C ALA A 316 44.22 13.28 15.96
N ASN A 317 44.31 14.48 15.38
CA ASN A 317 43.73 15.69 15.93
C ASN A 317 42.40 16.10 15.26
N TYR A 318 41.87 15.27 14.35
CA TYR A 318 40.59 15.56 13.70
C TYR A 318 39.46 15.00 14.57
N ASN A 319 38.32 15.67 14.57
CA ASN A 319 37.11 15.09 15.21
C ASN A 319 36.57 13.96 14.35
N ASP A 320 35.87 13.03 14.98
CA ASP A 320 35.12 12.00 14.27
C ASP A 320 34.11 12.66 13.30
N GLY A 321 34.06 12.16 12.08
CA GLY A 321 33.19 12.74 11.06
C GLY A 321 33.69 12.58 9.63
N VAL A 322 32.95 13.21 8.74
CA VAL A 322 33.22 13.19 7.29
C VAL A 322 34.08 14.37 6.89
N TYR A 323 35.07 14.10 6.07
CA TYR A 323 35.99 15.10 5.49
C TYR A 323 36.10 14.91 3.97
N PHE A 324 36.48 15.99 3.29
CA PHE A 324 36.74 16.00 1.86
C PHE A 324 38.19 16.36 1.61
N ILE A 325 38.85 15.54 0.80
CA ILE A 325 40.19 15.79 0.35
C ILE A 325 40.19 16.24 -1.10
N LYS A 326 40.84 17.34 -1.38
CA LYS A 326 40.99 17.90 -2.73
C LYS A 326 42.46 17.87 -3.16
N ILE A 327 42.71 17.25 -4.32
CA ILE A 327 44.03 17.09 -4.91
C ILE A 327 44.15 17.90 -6.19
N ASN A 328 45.24 18.65 -6.36
CA ASN A 328 45.58 19.41 -7.56
C ASN A 328 44.42 20.31 -8.06
N LYS A 329 43.55 20.79 -7.16
CA LYS A 329 42.34 21.62 -7.42
C LYS A 329 41.22 20.95 -8.21
N ASN A 330 41.39 19.77 -8.80
CA ASN A 330 40.45 19.19 -9.74
C ASN A 330 39.84 17.84 -9.28
N GLN A 331 40.46 17.15 -8.32
CA GLN A 331 40.00 15.83 -7.84
C GLN A 331 39.62 15.96 -6.39
N THR A 332 38.40 15.48 -6.04
CA THR A 332 37.92 15.50 -4.66
C THR A 332 37.44 14.09 -4.27
N LYS A 333 37.84 13.59 -3.10
CA LYS A 333 37.31 12.36 -2.50
C LYS A 333 36.90 12.59 -1.06
N ARG A 334 35.96 11.76 -0.60
CA ARG A 334 35.48 11.72 0.79
C ARG A 334 36.27 10.68 1.59
N PHE A 335 36.53 10.97 2.86
CA PHE A 335 36.96 10.00 3.83
C PHE A 335 36.32 10.25 5.20
N VAL A 336 36.34 9.25 6.04
CA VAL A 336 35.73 9.27 7.37
C VAL A 336 36.81 9.10 8.42
N VAL A 337 36.81 9.96 9.45
CA VAL A 337 37.63 9.85 10.65
C VAL A 337 36.77 9.19 11.75
N SER A 338 37.31 8.15 12.39
CA SER A 338 36.64 7.43 13.49
C SER A 338 37.70 6.87 14.43
N HIS A 339 37.83 7.44 15.61
CA HIS A 339 38.78 7.06 16.67
C HIS A 339 38.25 5.94 17.57
#